data_9bf641ca53c7db49ab0729e04410b94b
#
_entry.id   9bf641ca53c7db49ab0729e04410b94b
#
_cell.length_a   1.000
_cell.length_b   1.000
_cell.length_c   1.000
_cell.angle_alpha   90.00
_cell.angle_beta   90.00
_cell.angle_gamma   90.00
#
_symmetry.space_group_name_H-M   'P 1'
#
loop_
_entity.id
_entity.type
_entity.pdbx_description
1 polymer ?
#
loop_
_entity_poly.entity_id
_entity_poly.type
_entity_poly.pdbx_seq_one_letter_code
_entity_poly.pdbx_strand_id
1 'polypeptide(L)'
;MIEPNGSGSTLPGPTGPQVLFASVDEFLNWGRTNSLWFLQFATACCGIELMQTGCSRFDTDHLGMLPRSSPRAADVMIVAGTITHKMASRVRTLWEQMAEPRWVISMGSCANAGGPFSKYSYSVLNGIDKLIPVDVYVPGCPPRPEALIDGTEALKERIRKYQMFGIRDTEAIVIE
;
A
#
# COMPACT_ATOMS: atom_id res chain seq x y z
N MET A 1 22.35 -8.05 29.97
CA MET A 1 22.68 -9.36 29.39
C MET A 1 21.38 -9.92 28.83
N ILE A 2 21.17 -9.82 27.54
CA ILE A 2 19.99 -10.40 26.84
C ILE A 2 20.61 -11.43 25.88
N GLU A 3 20.33 -12.70 26.16
CA GLU A 3 20.77 -13.81 25.33
C GLU A 3 19.94 -13.83 24.02
N PRO A 4 20.57 -13.98 22.84
CA PRO A 4 19.85 -14.22 21.61
C PRO A 4 19.45 -15.69 21.52
N ASN A 5 18.17 -15.97 21.66
CA ASN A 5 17.61 -17.31 21.51
C ASN A 5 17.60 -17.68 20.02
N GLY A 6 18.68 -18.31 19.57
CA GLY A 6 18.78 -18.90 18.25
C GLY A 6 18.11 -20.26 18.18
N SER A 7 16.85 -20.31 17.78
CA SER A 7 16.25 -21.54 17.26
C SER A 7 16.32 -21.52 15.73
N GLY A 8 17.46 -21.95 15.20
CA GLY A 8 17.61 -22.26 13.78
C GLY A 8 16.70 -23.43 13.41
N SER A 9 15.52 -23.16 12.89
CA SER A 9 14.75 -24.12 12.12
C SER A 9 15.42 -24.30 10.75
N THR A 10 16.30 -25.27 10.65
CA THR A 10 16.80 -25.80 9.36
C THR A 10 15.60 -26.36 8.60
N LEU A 11 15.03 -25.55 7.71
CA LEU A 11 14.07 -26.05 6.74
C LEU A 11 14.79 -27.06 5.84
N PRO A 12 14.21 -28.25 5.57
CA PRO A 12 14.79 -29.20 4.64
C PRO A 12 14.93 -28.53 3.26
N GLY A 13 16.14 -28.54 2.72
CA GLY A 13 16.44 -27.95 1.43
C GLY A 13 15.48 -28.47 0.35
N PRO A 14 14.86 -27.59 -0.45
CA PRO A 14 13.93 -27.98 -1.48
C PRO A 14 14.69 -28.72 -2.59
N THR A 15 14.50 -30.02 -2.68
CA THR A 15 14.96 -30.82 -3.79
C THR A 15 13.85 -30.93 -4.83
N GLY A 16 13.97 -30.15 -5.92
CA GLY A 16 13.02 -30.26 -7.01
C GLY A 16 12.56 -28.94 -7.62
N PRO A 17 11.53 -28.94 -8.46
CA PRO A 17 11.04 -27.75 -9.16
C PRO A 17 10.64 -26.58 -8.25
N GLN A 18 10.37 -26.82 -6.98
CA GLN A 18 10.08 -25.79 -5.97
C GLN A 18 11.23 -24.78 -5.79
N VAL A 19 12.49 -25.20 -5.92
CA VAL A 19 13.66 -24.32 -5.85
C VAL A 19 13.64 -23.28 -6.97
N LEU A 20 13.29 -23.71 -8.17
CA LEU A 20 13.22 -22.83 -9.34
C LEU A 20 12.10 -21.80 -9.18
N PHE A 21 10.94 -22.21 -8.69
CA PHE A 21 9.82 -21.30 -8.44
C PHE A 21 10.12 -20.30 -7.32
N ALA A 22 10.76 -20.72 -6.23
CA ALA A 22 11.16 -19.83 -5.15
C ALA A 22 12.13 -18.74 -5.62
N SER A 23 13.10 -19.08 -6.47
CA SER A 23 14.05 -18.11 -7.02
C SER A 23 13.40 -17.15 -8.03
N VAL A 24 12.40 -17.61 -8.79
CA VAL A 24 11.62 -16.76 -9.70
C VAL A 24 10.75 -15.78 -8.92
N ASP A 25 10.05 -16.23 -7.86
CA ASP A 25 9.25 -15.37 -7.01
C ASP A 25 10.09 -14.31 -6.32
N GLU A 26 11.27 -14.67 -5.82
CA GLU A 26 12.19 -13.72 -5.19
C GLU A 26 12.67 -12.66 -6.19
N PHE A 27 13.03 -13.07 -7.40
CA PHE A 27 13.44 -12.15 -8.46
C PHE A 27 12.29 -11.21 -8.88
N LEU A 28 11.08 -11.72 -9.05
CA LEU A 28 9.91 -10.90 -9.40
C LEU A 28 9.56 -9.93 -8.27
N ASN A 29 9.63 -10.36 -7.02
CA ASN A 29 9.36 -9.51 -5.88
C ASN A 29 10.43 -8.43 -5.70
N TRP A 30 11.71 -8.75 -5.98
CA TRP A 30 12.77 -7.76 -6.04
C TRP A 30 12.46 -6.67 -7.10
N GLY A 31 12.06 -7.08 -8.30
CA GLY A 31 11.66 -6.15 -9.35
C GLY A 31 10.48 -5.26 -8.93
N ARG A 32 9.43 -5.85 -8.36
CA ARG A 32 8.25 -5.12 -7.88
C ARG A 32 8.55 -4.13 -6.77
N THR A 33 9.39 -4.50 -5.80
CA THR A 33 9.75 -3.61 -4.68
C THR A 33 10.57 -2.40 -5.11
N ASN A 34 11.38 -2.54 -6.17
CA ASN A 34 12.21 -1.45 -6.68
C ASN A 34 11.53 -0.59 -7.76
N SER A 35 10.39 -1.04 -8.31
CA SER A 35 9.61 -0.31 -9.31
C SER A 35 8.13 -0.35 -8.95
N LEU A 36 7.75 0.41 -7.94
CA LEU A 36 6.41 0.43 -7.38
C LEU A 36 5.64 1.65 -7.91
N TRP A 37 4.88 1.45 -8.97
CA TRP A 37 4.12 2.53 -9.58
C TRP A 37 2.77 2.69 -8.90
N PHE A 38 2.42 3.93 -8.55
CA PHE A 38 1.21 4.17 -7.80
C PHE A 38 0.16 5.01 -8.55
N LEU A 39 -1.10 4.59 -8.40
CA LEU A 39 -2.25 5.38 -8.80
C LEU A 39 -2.57 6.38 -7.70
N GLN A 40 -2.51 7.65 -8.02
CA GLN A 40 -2.83 8.73 -7.11
C GLN A 40 -4.34 9.00 -7.11
N PHE A 41 -5.03 8.57 -6.07
CA PHE A 41 -6.42 8.92 -5.85
C PHE A 41 -6.52 9.97 -4.72
N ALA A 42 -6.42 11.24 -5.12
CA ALA A 42 -6.36 12.38 -4.21
C ALA A 42 -7.66 13.19 -4.28
N THR A 43 -8.40 13.27 -3.18
CA THR A 43 -9.71 13.93 -3.11
C THR A 43 -9.78 15.10 -2.14
N ALA A 44 -8.78 15.25 -1.26
CA ALA A 44 -8.76 16.31 -0.25
C ALA A 44 -7.31 16.70 0.12
N CYS A 45 -7.12 17.31 1.30
CA CYS A 45 -5.84 17.85 1.76
C CYS A 45 -4.69 16.84 1.80
N CYS A 46 -4.95 15.56 2.07
CA CYS A 46 -3.94 14.51 2.00
C CYS A 46 -3.32 14.38 0.59
N GLY A 47 -4.07 14.75 -0.46
CA GLY A 47 -3.56 14.77 -1.82
C GLY A 47 -2.47 15.82 -2.04
N ILE A 48 -2.53 16.95 -1.34
CA ILE A 48 -1.48 17.98 -1.38
C ILE A 48 -0.21 17.48 -0.72
N GLU A 49 -0.35 16.80 0.41
CA GLU A 49 0.78 16.18 1.12
C GLU A 49 1.39 15.03 0.29
N LEU A 50 0.56 14.26 -0.40
CA LEU A 50 1.03 13.24 -1.35
C LEU A 50 1.83 13.87 -2.51
N MET A 51 1.43 15.04 -3.04
CA MET A 51 2.22 15.76 -4.03
C MET A 51 3.54 16.26 -3.44
N GLN A 52 3.56 16.67 -2.17
CA GLN A 52 4.77 17.10 -1.48
C GLN A 52 5.81 15.97 -1.36
N THR A 53 5.39 14.72 -1.24
CA THR A 53 6.33 13.57 -1.20
C THR A 53 7.09 13.38 -2.51
N GLY A 54 6.50 13.76 -3.65
CA GLY A 54 7.16 13.77 -4.96
C GLY A 54 8.00 15.01 -5.26
N CYS A 55 8.03 16.01 -4.34
CA CYS A 55 8.84 17.21 -4.53
C CYS A 55 10.32 16.99 -4.21
N SER A 56 11.16 17.91 -4.64
CA SER A 56 12.63 17.86 -4.55
C SER A 56 13.21 17.60 -3.15
N ARG A 57 12.43 17.85 -2.09
CA ARG A 57 12.87 17.61 -0.71
C ARG A 57 12.82 16.12 -0.33
N PHE A 58 11.81 15.41 -0.80
CA PHE A 58 11.56 14.01 -0.41
C PHE A 58 11.84 13.05 -1.55
N ASP A 59 11.52 13.45 -2.78
CA ASP A 59 11.85 12.75 -4.03
C ASP A 59 11.62 11.24 -3.98
N THR A 60 10.34 10.85 -3.94
CA THR A 60 9.95 9.44 -3.90
C THR A 60 10.34 8.66 -5.15
N ASP A 61 10.74 9.36 -6.23
CA ASP A 61 11.19 8.73 -7.46
C ASP A 61 12.47 7.91 -7.25
N HIS A 62 13.38 8.39 -6.36
CA HIS A 62 14.59 7.63 -6.01
C HIS A 62 14.29 6.33 -5.24
N LEU A 63 13.11 6.23 -4.62
CA LEU A 63 12.62 5.00 -4.01
C LEU A 63 11.95 4.04 -5.00
N GLY A 64 11.93 4.39 -6.29
CA GLY A 64 11.28 3.63 -7.35
C GLY A 64 9.75 3.81 -7.40
N MET A 65 9.23 4.86 -6.78
CA MET A 65 7.80 5.14 -6.75
C MET A 65 7.44 6.26 -7.73
N LEU A 66 6.78 5.91 -8.81
CA LEU A 66 6.35 6.85 -9.83
C LEU A 66 4.82 6.97 -9.88
N PRO A 67 4.28 8.22 -9.89
CA PRO A 67 2.84 8.42 -10.06
C PRO A 67 2.39 8.03 -11.48
N ARG A 68 1.28 7.30 -11.56
CA ARG A 68 0.62 6.96 -12.83
C ARG A 68 -0.84 7.38 -12.79
N SER A 69 -1.31 7.96 -13.88
CA SER A 69 -2.70 8.38 -14.03
C SER A 69 -3.63 7.26 -14.47
N SER A 70 -3.09 6.15 -14.99
CA SER A 70 -3.87 5.02 -15.44
C SER A 70 -3.83 3.88 -14.41
N PRO A 71 -4.99 3.33 -14.00
CA PRO A 71 -5.03 2.19 -13.09
C PRO A 71 -4.39 0.93 -13.67
N ARG A 72 -4.40 0.77 -14.99
CA ARG A 72 -3.78 -0.39 -15.66
C ARG A 72 -2.26 -0.38 -15.64
N ALA A 73 -1.65 0.78 -15.39
CA ALA A 73 -0.20 0.95 -15.33
C ALA A 73 0.31 1.12 -13.88
N ALA A 74 -0.55 0.93 -12.89
CA ALA A 74 -0.22 1.10 -11.48
C ALA A 74 -0.34 -0.22 -10.72
N ASP A 75 0.60 -0.43 -9.79
CA ASP A 75 0.64 -1.60 -8.91
C ASP A 75 0.04 -1.30 -7.54
N VAL A 76 0.14 -0.04 -7.10
CA VAL A 76 -0.36 0.43 -5.80
C VAL A 76 -1.38 1.53 -6.00
N MET A 77 -2.48 1.49 -5.25
CA MET A 77 -3.44 2.59 -5.17
C MET A 77 -3.24 3.34 -3.85
N ILE A 78 -2.88 4.62 -3.92
CA ILE A 78 -2.82 5.49 -2.75
C ILE A 78 -4.11 6.30 -2.68
N VAL A 79 -4.91 6.01 -1.67
CA VAL A 79 -6.17 6.72 -1.41
C VAL A 79 -5.91 7.83 -0.40
N ALA A 80 -5.88 9.07 -0.87
CA ALA A 80 -5.51 10.25 -0.11
C ALA A 80 -6.67 11.25 -0.02
N GLY A 81 -7.40 11.21 1.08
CA GLY A 81 -8.47 12.16 1.35
C GLY A 81 -9.84 11.54 1.64
N THR A 82 -10.86 12.39 1.66
CA THR A 82 -12.23 12.02 2.00
C THR A 82 -12.90 11.31 0.84
N ILE A 83 -13.51 10.16 1.11
CA ILE A 83 -14.29 9.39 0.15
C ILE A 83 -15.77 9.61 0.44
N THR A 84 -16.52 10.05 -0.56
CA THR A 84 -17.97 10.18 -0.46
C THR A 84 -18.66 8.93 -1.01
N HIS A 85 -19.87 8.65 -0.54
CA HIS A 85 -20.68 7.54 -1.07
C HIS A 85 -20.88 7.62 -2.58
N LYS A 86 -20.97 8.85 -3.14
CA LYS A 86 -21.08 9.07 -4.58
C LYS A 86 -19.82 8.64 -5.33
N MET A 87 -18.63 8.82 -4.72
CA MET A 87 -17.34 8.43 -5.31
C MET A 87 -16.99 6.96 -5.07
N ALA A 88 -17.62 6.31 -4.10
CA ALA A 88 -17.30 4.95 -3.69
C ALA A 88 -17.29 3.94 -4.86
N SER A 89 -18.31 4.01 -5.72
CA SER A 89 -18.41 3.13 -6.89
C SER A 89 -17.25 3.34 -7.87
N ARG A 90 -16.78 4.58 -8.02
CA ARG A 90 -15.65 4.92 -8.91
C ARG A 90 -14.32 4.42 -8.36
N VAL A 91 -14.11 4.55 -7.06
CA VAL A 91 -12.92 4.00 -6.39
C VAL A 91 -12.84 2.50 -6.60
N ARG A 92 -13.95 1.79 -6.40
CA ARG A 92 -14.02 0.35 -6.62
C ARG A 92 -13.73 -0.03 -8.07
N THR A 93 -14.32 0.69 -9.03
CA THR A 93 -14.05 0.46 -10.47
C THR A 93 -12.57 0.65 -10.81
N LEU A 94 -11.93 1.71 -10.29
CA LEU A 94 -10.50 1.94 -10.52
C LEU A 94 -9.63 0.82 -9.91
N TRP A 95 -9.97 0.37 -8.70
CA TRP A 95 -9.27 -0.75 -8.07
C TRP A 95 -9.43 -2.05 -8.86
N GLU A 96 -10.63 -2.35 -9.38
CA GLU A 96 -10.89 -3.52 -10.21
C GLU A 96 -10.15 -3.48 -11.56
N GLN A 97 -9.84 -2.27 -12.08
CA GLN A 97 -9.08 -2.08 -13.31
C GLN A 97 -7.56 -2.22 -13.15
N MET A 98 -7.06 -2.25 -11.91
CA MET A 98 -5.65 -2.50 -11.65
C MET A 98 -5.31 -3.97 -11.89
N ALA A 99 -4.10 -4.20 -12.42
CA ALA A 99 -3.59 -5.55 -12.63
C ALA A 99 -3.25 -6.23 -11.29
N GLU A 100 -3.37 -7.54 -11.22
CA GLU A 100 -2.90 -8.31 -10.07
C GLU A 100 -1.42 -8.69 -10.25
N PRO A 101 -0.63 -8.68 -9.18
CA PRO A 101 -0.96 -8.32 -7.79
C PRO A 101 -1.07 -6.80 -7.59
N ARG A 102 -2.05 -6.36 -6.80
CA ARG A 102 -2.36 -4.95 -6.51
C ARG A 102 -2.43 -4.71 -5.02
N TRP A 103 -1.98 -3.53 -4.59
CA TRP A 103 -1.94 -3.14 -3.18
C TRP A 103 -2.62 -1.80 -2.97
N VAL A 104 -3.06 -1.54 -1.74
CA VAL A 104 -3.76 -0.31 -1.37
C VAL A 104 -3.14 0.30 -0.13
N ILE A 105 -2.76 1.57 -0.21
CA ILE A 105 -2.37 2.40 0.93
C ILE A 105 -3.50 3.38 1.23
N SER A 106 -4.00 3.35 2.45
CA SER A 106 -4.97 4.31 2.96
C SER A 106 -4.24 5.44 3.67
N MET A 107 -4.26 6.65 3.11
CA MET A 107 -3.53 7.80 3.62
C MET A 107 -4.45 8.79 4.32
N GLY A 108 -4.21 8.95 5.61
CA GLY A 108 -4.85 9.94 6.47
C GLY A 108 -6.17 9.50 7.08
N SER A 109 -6.59 10.21 8.12
CA SER A 109 -7.76 9.87 8.94
C SER A 109 -9.05 9.80 8.13
N CYS A 110 -9.19 10.61 7.07
CA CYS A 110 -10.38 10.61 6.23
C CYS A 110 -10.54 9.30 5.45
N ALA A 111 -9.47 8.79 4.86
CA ALA A 111 -9.48 7.51 4.15
C ALA A 111 -9.59 6.34 5.12
N ASN A 112 -8.93 6.43 6.28
CA ASN A 112 -8.89 5.35 7.27
C ASN A 112 -10.25 5.13 7.96
N ALA A 113 -10.92 6.22 8.38
CA ALA A 113 -12.13 6.13 9.21
C ALA A 113 -13.17 7.25 8.96
N GLY A 114 -13.04 7.99 7.85
CA GLY A 114 -13.90 9.16 7.58
C GLY A 114 -13.45 10.46 8.26
N GLY A 115 -12.46 10.39 9.15
CA GLY A 115 -11.83 11.54 9.81
C GLY A 115 -12.80 12.45 10.58
N PRO A 116 -12.61 13.79 10.51
CA PRO A 116 -13.45 14.75 11.21
C PRO A 116 -14.92 14.72 10.78
N PHE A 117 -15.20 14.15 9.60
CA PHE A 117 -16.53 14.16 8.98
C PHE A 117 -17.36 12.91 9.30
N SER A 118 -16.77 11.89 9.93
CA SER A 118 -17.39 10.57 10.12
C SER A 118 -18.70 10.59 10.91
N LYS A 119 -18.81 11.45 11.93
CA LYS A 119 -19.97 11.46 12.85
C LYS A 119 -21.19 12.25 12.33
N TYR A 120 -20.96 13.24 11.49
CA TYR A 120 -21.99 14.25 11.16
C TYR A 120 -22.32 14.34 9.68
N SER A 121 -21.57 13.67 8.83
CA SER A 121 -21.78 13.74 7.40
C SER A 121 -22.51 12.52 6.87
N TYR A 122 -23.66 12.73 6.28
CA TYR A 122 -24.43 11.70 5.58
C TYR A 122 -23.79 11.25 4.26
N SER A 123 -22.83 12.02 3.75
CA SER A 123 -22.22 11.82 2.43
C SER A 123 -20.87 11.11 2.47
N VAL A 124 -20.23 11.03 3.63
CA VAL A 124 -18.85 10.52 3.78
C VAL A 124 -18.86 9.04 4.15
N LEU A 125 -18.04 8.28 3.45
CA LEU A 125 -17.77 6.88 3.77
C LEU A 125 -16.80 6.80 4.96
N ASN A 126 -17.18 6.05 5.98
CA ASN A 126 -16.38 5.86 7.19
C ASN A 126 -15.38 4.71 7.02
N GLY A 127 -14.31 4.96 6.27
CA GLY A 127 -13.24 4.01 5.98
C GLY A 127 -13.32 3.41 4.58
N ILE A 128 -12.17 3.38 3.91
CA ILE A 128 -12.03 2.79 2.56
C ILE A 128 -12.03 1.25 2.61
N ASP A 129 -11.69 0.67 3.74
CA ASP A 129 -11.72 -0.78 4.02
C ASP A 129 -13.08 -1.42 3.78
N LYS A 130 -14.15 -0.64 3.85
CA LYS A 130 -15.51 -1.09 3.52
C LYS A 130 -15.76 -1.31 2.02
N LEU A 131 -14.88 -0.80 1.18
CA LEU A 131 -15.00 -0.90 -0.28
C LEU A 131 -13.97 -1.84 -0.90
N ILE A 132 -12.72 -1.71 -0.48
CA ILE A 132 -11.57 -2.41 -1.02
C ILE A 132 -10.65 -2.85 0.11
N PRO A 133 -9.94 -3.98 -0.03
CA PRO A 133 -8.97 -4.41 0.97
C PRO A 133 -7.83 -3.41 1.05
N VAL A 134 -7.43 -3.04 2.27
CA VAL A 134 -6.34 -2.12 2.55
C VAL A 134 -5.15 -2.92 3.07
N ASP A 135 -3.96 -2.65 2.53
CA ASP A 135 -2.72 -3.30 2.95
C ASP A 135 -1.99 -2.50 4.02
N VAL A 136 -1.98 -1.16 3.90
CA VAL A 136 -1.27 -0.28 4.84
C VAL A 136 -2.15 0.92 5.18
N TYR A 137 -2.21 1.24 6.47
CA TYR A 137 -2.84 2.46 6.98
C TYR A 137 -1.79 3.45 7.44
N VAL A 138 -1.84 4.66 6.90
CA VAL A 138 -0.98 5.78 7.30
C VAL A 138 -1.83 6.79 8.09
N PRO A 139 -1.65 6.94 9.41
CA PRO A 139 -2.42 7.86 10.23
C PRO A 139 -1.94 9.29 10.06
N GLY A 140 -2.83 10.23 10.32
CA GLY A 140 -2.56 11.67 10.29
C GLY A 140 -3.70 12.47 9.66
N CYS A 141 -3.67 13.81 9.80
CA CYS A 141 -4.69 14.68 9.24
C CYS A 141 -4.10 16.06 8.85
N PRO A 142 -3.36 16.14 7.74
CA PRO A 142 -2.75 15.10 6.93
C PRO A 142 -1.54 14.44 7.61
N PRO A 143 -1.14 13.22 7.23
CA PRO A 143 0.13 12.64 7.62
C PRO A 143 1.28 13.38 6.96
N ARG A 144 2.42 13.44 7.62
CA ARG A 144 3.64 14.02 7.05
C ARG A 144 4.16 13.15 5.90
N PRO A 145 4.95 13.71 4.97
CA PRO A 145 5.57 12.95 3.88
C PRO A 145 6.40 11.76 4.37
N GLU A 146 7.13 11.93 5.49
CA GLU A 146 7.93 10.87 6.09
C GLU A 146 7.06 9.66 6.50
N ALA A 147 5.90 9.90 7.09
CA ALA A 147 4.98 8.83 7.48
C ALA A 147 4.45 8.04 6.27
N LEU A 148 4.25 8.71 5.12
CA LEU A 148 3.89 8.03 3.89
C LEU A 148 5.05 7.20 3.35
N ILE A 149 6.28 7.71 3.44
CA ILE A 149 7.49 6.98 3.05
C ILE A 149 7.66 5.73 3.92
N ASP A 150 7.49 5.83 5.23
CA ASP A 150 7.52 4.68 6.14
C ASP A 150 6.42 3.67 5.78
N GLY A 151 5.22 4.16 5.42
CA GLY A 151 4.13 3.31 4.91
C GLY A 151 4.47 2.55 3.66
N THR A 152 5.19 3.18 2.75
CA THR A 152 5.63 2.52 1.51
C THR A 152 6.73 1.50 1.76
N GLU A 153 7.66 1.77 2.69
CA GLU A 153 8.67 0.79 3.09
C GLU A 153 8.04 -0.44 3.75
N ALA A 154 7.07 -0.24 4.63
CA ALA A 154 6.31 -1.35 5.23
C ALA A 154 5.58 -2.18 4.16
N LEU A 155 5.01 -1.53 3.13
CA LEU A 155 4.42 -2.23 1.99
C LEU A 155 5.46 -3.02 1.20
N LYS A 156 6.65 -2.46 0.94
CA LYS A 156 7.75 -3.14 0.24
C LYS A 156 8.20 -4.40 0.98
N GLU A 157 8.26 -4.36 2.30
CA GLU A 157 8.58 -5.56 3.10
C GLU A 157 7.52 -6.65 2.94
N ARG A 158 6.24 -6.26 2.85
CA ARG A 158 5.14 -7.18 2.59
C ARG A 158 5.24 -7.79 1.19
N ILE A 159 5.58 -6.98 0.17
CA ILE A 159 5.76 -7.43 -1.20
C ILE A 159 6.93 -8.43 -1.30
N ARG A 160 8.03 -8.22 -0.57
CA ARG A 160 9.17 -9.16 -0.54
C ARG A 160 8.76 -10.56 -0.05
N LYS A 161 7.78 -10.62 0.86
CA LYS A 161 7.25 -11.88 1.41
C LYS A 161 6.12 -12.48 0.57
N TYR A 162 5.66 -11.78 -0.47
CA TYR A 162 4.55 -12.22 -1.32
C TYR A 162 4.94 -13.45 -2.13
N GLN A 163 4.10 -14.48 -2.09
CA GLN A 163 4.23 -15.67 -2.92
C GLN A 163 3.14 -15.68 -3.99
N MET A 164 3.52 -15.85 -5.24
CA MET A 164 2.59 -15.79 -6.38
C MET A 164 1.52 -16.90 -6.31
N PHE A 165 1.87 -18.05 -5.76
CA PHE A 165 0.98 -19.20 -5.58
C PHE A 165 0.54 -19.41 -4.13
N GLY A 166 0.85 -18.47 -3.24
CA GLY A 166 0.51 -18.51 -1.81
C GLY A 166 -0.80 -17.77 -1.50
N ILE A 167 -1.29 -17.99 -0.27
CA ILE A 167 -2.42 -17.23 0.27
C ILE A 167 -1.91 -15.84 0.60
N ARG A 168 -2.60 -14.81 0.13
CA ARG A 168 -2.29 -13.41 0.46
C ARG A 168 -2.59 -13.17 1.94
N ASP A 169 -1.60 -12.66 2.68
CA ASP A 169 -1.82 -12.20 4.04
C ASP A 169 -2.76 -10.99 4.01
N THR A 170 -3.92 -11.14 4.63
CA THR A 170 -4.99 -10.12 4.62
C THR A 170 -4.89 -9.15 5.79
N GLU A 171 -3.94 -9.35 6.70
CA GLU A 171 -3.75 -8.45 7.83
C GLU A 171 -3.16 -7.11 7.36
N ALA A 172 -3.87 -6.02 7.62
CA ALA A 172 -3.41 -4.68 7.28
C ALA A 172 -2.33 -4.21 8.27
N ILE A 173 -1.30 -3.53 7.75
CA ILE A 173 -0.25 -2.91 8.57
C ILE A 173 -0.72 -1.52 8.97
N VAL A 174 -0.69 -1.23 10.27
CA VAL A 174 -0.94 0.12 10.81
C VAL A 174 0.39 0.71 11.25
N ILE A 175 0.72 1.88 10.73
CA ILE A 175 1.91 2.63 11.13
C ILE A 175 1.55 3.50 12.33
N GLU A 176 2.36 3.47 13.38
CA GLU A 176 2.19 4.27 14.58
C GLU A 176 2.81 5.68 14.45
#